data_c07d94b06d96c62a0a60da62d77f34c4
#
_entry.id   c07d94b06d96c62a0a60da62d77f34c4
#
_cell.length_a   1.000
_cell.length_b   1.000
_cell.length_c   1.000
_cell.angle_alpha   90.00
_cell.angle_beta   90.00
_cell.angle_gamma   90.00
#
_symmetry.space_group_name_H-M   'P 1'
#
loop_
_entity.id
_entity.type
_entity.pdbx_description
1 polymer ?
#
loop_
_entity_poly.entity_id
_entity_poly.type
_entity_poly.pdbx_seq_one_letter_code
_entity_poly.pdbx_strand_id
1 'polypeptide(L)'
;MDPCVFIHYSDSYIRQKSLLEAMQSPMFMAYHDGQPFNDNMLRPCPMLENPEKLRAMVEASGAHSTDMQSPETADHLCAKYDAYAACWKPAADALWAENRAAEAARKG
;
A
#
# COMPACT_ATOMS: atom_id res chain seq x y z
N MET A 1 -1.81 -9.76 -12.45
CA MET A 1 -1.16 -8.45 -12.61
C MET A 1 -1.14 -7.73 -11.27
N ASP A 2 0.00 -7.24 -10.86
CA ASP A 2 0.19 -6.64 -9.54
C ASP A 2 0.11 -5.10 -9.62
N PRO A 3 -0.47 -4.43 -8.63
CA PRO A 3 -0.59 -2.96 -8.64
C PRO A 3 0.72 -2.23 -8.38
N CYS A 4 1.71 -2.91 -7.80
CA CYS A 4 3.00 -2.36 -7.44
C CYS A 4 4.06 -3.44 -7.58
N VAL A 5 5.28 -3.07 -8.00
CA VAL A 5 6.38 -4.03 -8.21
C VAL A 5 6.78 -4.76 -6.91
N PHE A 6 6.51 -4.19 -5.75
CA PHE A 6 6.83 -4.79 -4.46
C PHE A 6 5.65 -5.45 -3.76
N ILE A 7 4.44 -5.33 -4.31
CA ILE A 7 3.23 -5.93 -3.75
C ILE A 7 2.86 -7.12 -4.62
N HIS A 8 3.10 -8.33 -4.10
CA HIS A 8 2.91 -9.58 -4.84
C HIS A 8 1.56 -10.23 -4.53
N TYR A 9 0.50 -9.43 -4.62
CA TYR A 9 -0.89 -9.90 -4.48
C TYR A 9 -1.70 -9.43 -5.67
N SER A 10 -2.46 -10.33 -6.25
CA SER A 10 -3.24 -10.06 -7.45
C SER A 10 -4.58 -10.78 -7.42
N ASP A 11 -5.58 -10.18 -8.05
CA ASP A 11 -6.89 -10.77 -8.28
C ASP A 11 -7.21 -10.91 -9.77
N SER A 12 -6.22 -10.68 -10.64
CA SER A 12 -6.42 -10.76 -12.09
C SER A 12 -5.27 -11.46 -12.80
N TYR A 13 -5.61 -12.12 -13.91
CA TYR A 13 -4.66 -12.88 -14.71
C TYR A 13 -4.66 -12.34 -16.15
N ILE A 14 -3.50 -11.88 -16.62
CA ILE A 14 -3.36 -11.24 -17.94
C ILE A 14 -3.74 -12.20 -19.09
N ARG A 15 -3.65 -13.52 -18.87
CA ARG A 15 -4.05 -14.53 -19.87
C ARG A 15 -5.56 -14.72 -19.96
N GLN A 16 -6.31 -14.29 -18.95
CA GLN A 16 -7.75 -14.46 -18.86
C GLN A 16 -8.51 -13.14 -19.06
N LYS A 17 -7.81 -12.03 -18.96
CA LYS A 17 -8.37 -10.68 -19.05
C LYS A 17 -7.52 -9.80 -19.95
N SER A 18 -8.15 -8.83 -20.60
CA SER A 18 -7.41 -7.79 -21.31
C SER A 18 -6.64 -6.92 -20.31
N LEU A 19 -5.66 -6.16 -20.79
CA LEU A 19 -4.92 -5.22 -19.96
C LEU A 19 -5.86 -4.22 -19.27
N LEU A 20 -6.82 -3.68 -20.00
CA LEU A 20 -7.79 -2.72 -19.45
C LEU A 20 -8.62 -3.35 -18.34
N GLU A 21 -9.12 -4.58 -18.55
CA GLU A 21 -9.88 -5.30 -17.52
C GLU A 21 -9.02 -5.57 -16.27
N ALA A 22 -7.76 -5.96 -16.47
CA ALA A 22 -6.85 -6.19 -15.37
C ALA A 22 -6.57 -4.90 -14.56
N MET A 23 -6.44 -3.76 -15.24
CA MET A 23 -6.27 -2.46 -14.59
C MET A 23 -7.52 -1.99 -13.84
N GLN A 24 -8.68 -2.56 -14.16
CA GLN A 24 -9.95 -2.26 -13.51
C GLN A 24 -10.35 -3.32 -12.48
N SER A 25 -9.46 -4.27 -12.18
CA SER A 25 -9.75 -5.29 -11.17
C SER A 25 -9.91 -4.67 -9.78
N PRO A 26 -10.66 -5.32 -8.86
CA PRO A 26 -10.85 -4.81 -7.50
C PRO A 26 -9.55 -4.47 -6.77
N MET A 27 -8.52 -5.32 -6.87
CA MET A 27 -7.24 -5.04 -6.22
C MET A 27 -6.54 -3.83 -6.83
N PHE A 28 -6.51 -3.75 -8.16
CA PHE A 28 -5.86 -2.64 -8.85
C PHE A 28 -6.59 -1.31 -8.58
N MET A 29 -7.92 -1.34 -8.60
CA MET A 29 -8.73 -0.15 -8.31
C MET A 29 -8.65 0.25 -6.84
N ALA A 30 -8.56 -0.70 -5.92
CA ALA A 30 -8.36 -0.41 -4.50
C ALA A 30 -7.05 0.34 -4.28
N TYR A 31 -5.99 -0.06 -4.98
CA TYR A 31 -4.71 0.64 -4.94
C TYR A 31 -4.82 2.05 -5.50
N HIS A 32 -5.48 2.21 -6.63
CA HIS A 32 -5.68 3.52 -7.26
C HIS A 32 -6.54 4.43 -6.39
N ASP A 33 -7.68 3.95 -5.93
CA ASP A 33 -8.66 4.75 -5.19
C ASP A 33 -8.19 5.06 -3.77
N GLY A 34 -7.34 4.21 -3.20
CA GLY A 34 -6.82 4.40 -1.84
C GLY A 34 -5.76 5.48 -1.72
N GLN A 35 -5.23 5.96 -2.84
CA GLN A 35 -4.18 6.99 -2.80
C GLN A 35 -4.77 8.39 -2.53
N PRO A 36 -4.08 9.20 -1.71
CA PRO A 36 -2.90 8.83 -0.92
C PRO A 36 -3.27 7.94 0.27
N PHE A 37 -2.48 6.92 0.53
CA PHE A 37 -2.74 5.98 1.64
C PHE A 37 -2.53 6.62 3.01
N ASN A 38 -1.90 7.77 3.04
CA ASN A 38 -1.66 8.54 4.25
C ASN A 38 -1.49 10.01 3.87
N ASP A 39 -2.02 10.90 4.69
CA ASP A 39 -1.84 12.35 4.49
C ASP A 39 -0.39 12.78 4.67
N ASN A 40 0.39 12.01 5.41
CA ASN A 40 1.81 12.25 5.60
C ASN A 40 2.60 11.65 4.45
N MET A 41 3.23 12.50 3.64
CA MET A 41 4.01 12.09 2.47
C MET A 41 5.29 11.32 2.82
N LEU A 42 5.67 11.25 4.09
CA LEU A 42 6.77 10.43 4.57
C LEU A 42 6.31 9.00 4.94
N ARG A 43 5.02 8.72 4.80
CA ARG A 43 4.42 7.41 5.07
C ARG A 43 3.52 6.98 3.90
N PRO A 44 4.04 6.94 2.66
CA PRO A 44 3.20 6.77 1.48
C PRO A 44 2.85 5.32 1.15
N CYS A 45 3.63 4.34 1.61
CA CYS A 45 3.51 2.96 1.14
C CYS A 45 2.41 2.19 1.87
N PRO A 46 1.50 1.52 1.13
CA PRO A 46 0.43 0.72 1.76
C PRO A 46 0.92 -0.64 2.28
N MET A 47 2.21 -0.91 2.21
CA MET A 47 2.79 -2.14 2.77
C MET A 47 3.77 -1.81 3.89
N LEU A 48 4.78 -0.99 3.59
CA LEU A 48 5.88 -0.74 4.51
C LEU A 48 5.48 0.17 5.67
N GLU A 49 4.78 1.26 5.38
CA GLU A 49 4.40 2.26 6.40
C GLU A 49 2.94 2.16 6.85
N ASN A 50 2.09 1.51 6.04
CA ASN A 50 0.66 1.38 6.32
C ASN A 50 0.19 -0.05 6.03
N PRO A 51 0.73 -1.07 6.72
CA PRO A 51 0.41 -2.47 6.42
C PRO A 51 -1.07 -2.81 6.59
N GLU A 52 -1.80 -2.10 7.43
CA GLU A 52 -3.25 -2.24 7.58
C GLU A 52 -3.99 -1.94 6.26
N LYS A 53 -3.45 -1.07 5.43
CA LYS A 53 -4.03 -0.74 4.13
C LYS A 53 -3.92 -1.90 3.16
N LEU A 54 -2.76 -2.56 3.12
CA LEU A 54 -2.57 -3.75 2.28
C LEU A 54 -3.50 -4.89 2.71
N ARG A 55 -3.59 -5.14 4.01
CA ARG A 55 -4.52 -6.17 4.53
C ARG A 55 -5.95 -5.90 4.06
N ALA A 56 -6.40 -4.67 4.20
CA ALA A 56 -7.75 -4.29 3.81
C ALA A 56 -7.99 -4.46 2.30
N MET A 57 -7.04 -4.07 1.47
CA MET A 57 -7.14 -4.21 0.01
C MET A 57 -7.19 -5.67 -0.42
N VAL A 58 -6.35 -6.51 0.15
CA VAL A 58 -6.32 -7.94 -0.18
C VAL A 58 -7.63 -8.61 0.27
N GLU A 59 -8.10 -8.32 1.47
CA GLU A 59 -9.35 -8.87 1.98
C GLU A 59 -10.55 -8.44 1.12
N ALA A 60 -10.66 -7.17 0.81
CA ALA A 60 -11.79 -6.65 0.04
C ALA A 60 -11.81 -7.14 -1.41
N SER A 61 -10.65 -7.34 -2.04
CA SER A 61 -10.53 -7.75 -3.43
C SER A 61 -10.49 -9.26 -3.64
N GLY A 62 -10.23 -10.04 -2.58
CA GLY A 62 -9.97 -11.47 -2.69
C GLY A 62 -8.66 -11.80 -3.37
N ALA A 63 -7.73 -10.85 -3.45
CA ALA A 63 -6.42 -11.07 -4.04
C ALA A 63 -5.63 -12.15 -3.30
N HIS A 64 -4.73 -12.79 -4.01
CA HIS A 64 -3.91 -13.88 -3.47
C HIS A 64 -2.44 -13.64 -3.85
N SER A 65 -1.54 -14.32 -3.13
CA SER A 65 -0.10 -14.25 -3.41
C SER A 65 0.20 -14.70 -4.83
N THR A 66 1.08 -13.96 -5.49
CA THR A 66 1.60 -14.32 -6.81
C THR A 66 2.81 -15.25 -6.75
N ASP A 67 3.32 -15.52 -5.55
CA ASP A 67 4.39 -16.51 -5.35
C ASP A 67 3.79 -17.91 -5.40
N MET A 68 4.13 -18.64 -6.45
CA MET A 68 3.58 -19.98 -6.69
C MET A 68 4.31 -21.08 -5.90
N GLN A 69 5.52 -20.82 -5.43
CA GLN A 69 6.32 -21.80 -4.69
C GLN A 69 6.12 -21.70 -3.17
N SER A 70 6.04 -20.48 -2.67
CA SER A 70 5.90 -20.21 -1.24
C SER A 70 4.88 -19.09 -1.02
N PRO A 71 3.59 -19.34 -1.30
CA PRO A 71 2.58 -18.31 -1.12
C PRO A 71 2.50 -17.87 0.34
N GLU A 72 2.45 -16.56 0.54
CA GLU A 72 2.40 -15.94 1.85
C GLU A 72 1.13 -15.13 1.97
N THR A 73 0.37 -15.30 3.06
CA THR A 73 -0.82 -14.49 3.30
C THR A 73 -0.44 -13.04 3.55
N ALA A 74 -1.34 -12.12 3.24
CA ALA A 74 -1.11 -10.70 3.50
C ALA A 74 -0.90 -10.44 5.00
N ASP A 75 -1.63 -11.13 5.87
CA ASP A 75 -1.43 -11.01 7.32
C ASP A 75 -0.03 -11.41 7.76
N HIS A 76 0.48 -12.51 7.23
CA HIS A 76 1.83 -12.99 7.59
C HIS A 76 2.90 -12.00 7.09
N LEU A 77 2.76 -11.52 5.86
CA LEU A 77 3.69 -10.53 5.31
C LEU A 77 3.63 -9.23 6.09
N CYS A 78 2.43 -8.70 6.30
CA CYS A 78 2.25 -7.41 6.97
C CYS A 78 2.71 -7.43 8.43
N ALA A 79 2.61 -8.58 9.10
CA ALA A 79 3.12 -8.74 10.46
C ALA A 79 4.62 -8.42 10.57
N LYS A 80 5.38 -8.66 9.50
CA LYS A 80 6.81 -8.33 9.44
C LYS A 80 7.07 -6.83 9.42
N TYR A 81 6.11 -6.04 8.94
CA TYR A 81 6.24 -4.60 8.81
C TYR A 81 5.53 -3.81 9.90
N ASP A 82 4.68 -4.45 10.71
CA ASP A 82 3.91 -3.76 11.76
C ASP A 82 4.82 -3.00 12.73
N ALA A 83 5.89 -3.64 13.19
CA ALA A 83 6.83 -3.01 14.12
C ALA A 83 7.57 -1.83 13.48
N TYR A 84 8.00 -1.99 12.22
CA TYR A 84 8.65 -0.91 11.47
C TYR A 84 7.72 0.29 11.30
N ALA A 85 6.49 0.03 10.85
CA ALA A 85 5.50 1.08 10.64
C ALA A 85 5.19 1.84 11.94
N ALA A 86 5.02 1.12 13.03
CA ALA A 86 4.76 1.71 14.35
C ALA A 86 5.96 2.53 14.86
N CYS A 87 7.18 2.07 14.60
CA CYS A 87 8.40 2.77 14.99
C CYS A 87 8.61 4.05 14.18
N TRP A 88 8.38 3.99 12.87
CA TRP A 88 8.57 5.13 11.98
C TRP A 88 7.50 6.21 12.13
N LYS A 89 6.28 5.82 12.46
CA LYS A 89 5.12 6.73 12.53
C LYS A 89 5.38 8.01 13.33
N PRO A 90 5.81 7.96 14.61
CA PRO A 90 6.00 9.20 15.37
C PRO A 90 7.10 10.09 14.81
N ALA A 91 8.19 9.51 14.32
CA ALA A 91 9.28 10.28 13.71
C ALA A 91 8.82 10.93 12.40
N ALA A 92 8.13 10.18 11.54
CA ALA A 92 7.60 10.70 10.30
C ALA A 92 6.57 11.80 10.51
N ASP A 93 5.68 11.63 11.48
CA ASP A 93 4.65 12.62 11.78
C ASP A 93 5.25 13.91 12.33
N ALA A 94 6.27 13.82 13.19
CA ALA A 94 6.98 14.99 13.71
C ALA A 94 7.71 15.75 12.60
N LEU A 95 8.44 15.06 11.74
CA LEU A 95 9.15 15.66 10.60
C LEU A 95 8.18 16.31 9.61
N TRP A 96 7.04 15.67 9.37
CA TRP A 96 6.03 16.20 8.47
C TRP A 96 5.40 17.47 9.02
N ALA A 97 5.11 17.50 10.32
CA ALA A 97 4.58 18.69 11.00
C ALA A 97 5.57 19.87 10.93
N GLU A 98 6.86 19.61 11.15
CA GLU A 98 7.90 20.62 11.01
C GLU A 98 7.98 21.17 9.58
N ASN A 99 7.93 20.31 8.59
CA ASN A 99 7.97 20.70 7.19
C ASN A 99 6.76 21.57 6.81
N ARG A 100 5.56 21.22 7.28
CA ARG A 100 4.36 21.99 7.03
C ARG A 100 4.39 23.35 7.70
N ALA A 101 4.90 23.42 8.93
CA ALA A 101 5.09 24.68 9.64
C ALA A 101 6.10 25.59 8.91
N ALA A 102 7.19 25.03 8.41
CA ALA A 102 8.20 25.77 7.64
C ALA A 102 7.63 26.28 6.31
N GLU A 103 6.80 25.49 5.62
CA GLU A 103 6.11 25.92 4.40
C GLU A 103 5.14 27.05 4.66
N ALA A 104 4.33 26.94 5.72
CA ALA A 104 3.38 27.99 6.10
C ALA A 104 4.11 29.30 6.44
N ALA A 105 5.24 29.23 7.13
CA ALA A 105 6.06 30.40 7.45
C ALA A 105 6.65 31.05 6.19
N ARG A 106 7.02 30.26 5.18
CA ARG A 106 7.54 30.80 3.92
C ARG A 106 6.45 31.49 3.07
N LYS A 107 5.22 31.01 3.16
CA LYS A 107 4.08 31.55 2.43
C LYS A 107 3.42 32.75 3.13
N GLY A 108 3.68 32.88 4.39
CA GLY A 108 3.20 34.00 5.21
C GLY A 108 4.16 35.14 5.18
#